data_22a15ddc10edacd2aa33d90346649300
#
_entry.id   22a15ddc10edacd2aa33d90346649300
#
_cell.length_a   1.000
_cell.length_b   1.000
_cell.length_c   1.000
_cell.angle_alpha   90.00
_cell.angle_beta   90.00
_cell.angle_gamma   90.00
#
_symmetry.space_group_name_H-M   'P 1'
#
loop_
_entity.id
_entity.type
_entity.pdbx_description
1 polymer ?
#
loop_
_entity_poly.entity_id
_entity_poly.type
_entity_poly.pdbx_seq_one_letter_code
_entity_poly.pdbx_strand_id
1 'polypeptide(L)'
;MTRKVSTRTTWEPVAGYSRAVAAGDFVFVSGCTSTSGGEFVHEGDAGAQTTQCITNVAEALERLGASLADVVRTRMFVTDISRWQEYGRAHGAAFGETKPATSMIGVAALVDPRMLIEVEAVAYKPGVGA
;
A
#
# COMPACT_ATOMS: atom_id res chain seq x y z
N MET A 1 8.68 6.06 20.90
CA MET A 1 8.11 4.71 20.89
C MET A 1 7.39 4.47 19.57
N THR A 2 7.46 3.26 19.05
CA THR A 2 6.80 2.91 17.79
C THR A 2 5.87 1.71 18.00
N ARG A 3 4.83 1.64 17.17
CA ARG A 3 3.92 0.49 17.12
C ARG A 3 4.03 -0.12 15.73
N LYS A 4 4.04 -1.45 15.65
CA LYS A 4 4.30 -2.15 14.39
C LYS A 4 3.26 -3.24 14.15
N VAL A 5 3.00 -3.50 12.87
CA VAL A 5 2.09 -4.55 12.41
C VAL A 5 2.84 -5.46 11.44
N SER A 6 2.69 -6.75 11.60
CA SER A 6 3.20 -7.75 10.67
C SER A 6 2.02 -8.51 10.06
N THR A 7 2.11 -8.81 8.76
CA THR A 7 1.14 -9.66 8.05
C THR A 7 1.72 -11.03 7.75
N ARG A 8 2.92 -11.32 8.29
CA ARG A 8 3.58 -12.62 8.18
C ARG A 8 3.83 -13.06 6.74
N THR A 9 4.14 -12.11 5.85
CA THR A 9 4.60 -12.46 4.51
C THR A 9 5.94 -13.16 4.59
N THR A 10 6.30 -13.94 3.56
CA THR A 10 7.59 -14.61 3.51
C THR A 10 8.75 -13.63 3.40
N TRP A 11 8.50 -12.42 2.90
CA TRP A 11 9.52 -11.39 2.72
C TRP A 11 9.87 -10.63 3.99
N GLU A 12 8.90 -10.45 4.89
CA GLU A 12 9.11 -9.64 6.11
C GLU A 12 10.29 -10.14 6.96
N PRO A 13 10.36 -11.44 7.33
CA PRO A 13 11.50 -11.90 8.13
C PRO A 13 12.81 -11.95 7.36
N VAL A 14 12.77 -12.20 6.05
CA VAL A 14 13.98 -12.25 5.22
C VAL A 14 14.61 -10.87 5.09
N ALA A 15 13.80 -9.85 4.77
CA ALA A 15 14.27 -8.48 4.60
C ALA A 15 14.31 -7.68 5.91
N GLY A 16 13.68 -8.16 6.96
CA GLY A 16 13.70 -7.51 8.26
C GLY A 16 12.83 -6.26 8.34
N TYR A 17 11.60 -6.33 7.82
CA TYR A 17 10.70 -5.18 7.88
C TYR A 17 9.33 -5.54 8.47
N SER A 18 8.58 -4.51 8.85
CA SER A 18 7.19 -4.63 9.31
C SER A 18 6.24 -4.21 8.19
N ARG A 19 4.99 -4.67 8.22
CA ARG A 19 3.96 -4.22 7.28
C ARG A 19 3.65 -2.74 7.44
N ALA A 20 3.62 -2.26 8.67
CA ALA A 20 3.41 -0.85 8.96
C ALA A 20 4.05 -0.47 10.29
N VAL A 21 4.42 0.79 10.42
CA VAL A 21 5.03 1.34 11.64
C VAL A 21 4.33 2.66 11.96
N ALA A 22 3.79 2.78 13.17
CA ALA A 22 3.31 4.05 13.69
C ALA A 22 4.41 4.67 14.55
N ALA A 23 4.80 5.89 14.22
CA ALA A 23 5.84 6.63 14.92
C ALA A 23 5.39 8.09 15.05
N GLY A 24 5.30 8.59 16.28
CA GLY A 24 4.75 9.91 16.55
C GLY A 24 3.31 10.00 16.06
N ASP A 25 3.05 10.96 15.18
CA ASP A 25 1.72 11.17 14.61
C ASP A 25 1.56 10.53 13.23
N PHE A 26 2.53 9.76 12.77
CA PHE A 26 2.54 9.19 11.42
C PHE A 26 2.48 7.66 11.42
N VAL A 27 1.86 7.12 10.37
CA VAL A 27 1.94 5.70 10.05
C VAL A 27 2.61 5.56 8.70
N PHE A 28 3.61 4.70 8.64
CA PHE A 28 4.33 4.35 7.41
C PHE A 28 3.93 2.93 7.04
N VAL A 29 3.30 2.78 5.87
CA VAL A 29 2.88 1.47 5.38
C VAL A 29 3.86 1.03 4.29
N SER A 30 4.47 -0.13 4.50
CA SER A 30 5.37 -0.75 3.52
C SER A 30 4.61 -1.08 2.24
N GLY A 31 5.34 -1.23 1.13
CA GLY A 31 4.74 -1.58 -0.15
C GLY A 31 3.80 -2.78 -0.04
N CYS A 32 2.56 -2.59 -0.46
CA CYS A 32 1.54 -3.62 -0.51
C CYS A 32 1.33 -4.05 -1.95
N THR A 33 1.20 -5.35 -2.17
CA THR A 33 0.95 -5.93 -3.49
C THR A 33 -0.41 -6.61 -3.52
N SER A 34 -0.79 -7.19 -4.66
CA SER A 34 -2.10 -7.83 -4.82
C SER A 34 -2.09 -9.23 -4.21
N THR A 35 -2.01 -9.27 -2.88
CA THR A 35 -2.02 -10.51 -2.11
C THR A 35 -3.23 -10.56 -1.19
N SER A 36 -3.77 -11.76 -0.98
CA SER A 36 -4.88 -12.01 -0.08
C SER A 36 -4.73 -13.42 0.49
N GLY A 37 -4.74 -13.54 1.82
CA GLY A 37 -4.58 -14.83 2.48
C GLY A 37 -3.24 -15.52 2.18
N GLY A 38 -2.19 -14.74 1.91
CA GLY A 38 -0.87 -15.27 1.59
C GLY A 38 -0.68 -15.65 0.13
N GLU A 39 -1.68 -15.48 -0.72
CA GLU A 39 -1.61 -15.81 -2.13
C GLU A 39 -1.73 -14.58 -3.01
N PHE A 40 -1.04 -14.62 -4.17
CA PHE A 40 -1.18 -13.58 -5.18
C PHE A 40 -2.54 -13.72 -5.88
N VAL A 41 -3.25 -12.60 -6.06
CA VAL A 41 -4.58 -12.56 -6.68
C VAL A 41 -4.63 -11.52 -7.80
N HIS A 42 -5.61 -11.66 -8.70
CA HIS A 42 -5.88 -10.73 -9.81
C HIS A 42 -4.76 -10.62 -10.85
N GLU A 43 -4.17 -11.76 -11.22
CA GLU A 43 -3.14 -11.77 -12.27
C GLU A 43 -3.67 -11.12 -13.56
N GLY A 44 -2.87 -10.20 -14.14
CA GLY A 44 -3.22 -9.52 -15.40
C GLY A 44 -4.22 -8.37 -15.27
N ASP A 45 -4.86 -8.19 -14.13
CA ASP A 45 -5.89 -7.15 -13.92
C ASP A 45 -5.31 -5.98 -13.11
N ALA A 46 -4.90 -4.93 -13.81
CA ALA A 46 -4.24 -3.77 -13.19
C ALA A 46 -5.14 -3.04 -12.18
N GLY A 47 -6.41 -2.84 -12.52
CA GLY A 47 -7.36 -2.17 -11.63
C GLY A 47 -7.63 -2.98 -10.38
N ALA A 48 -7.90 -4.28 -10.53
CA ALA A 48 -8.15 -5.15 -9.39
C ALA A 48 -6.92 -5.31 -8.50
N GLN A 49 -5.72 -5.39 -9.09
CA GLN A 49 -4.48 -5.41 -8.30
C GLN A 49 -4.34 -4.14 -7.48
N THR A 50 -4.60 -2.99 -8.07
CA THR A 50 -4.52 -1.69 -7.36
C THR A 50 -5.50 -1.66 -6.20
N THR A 51 -6.74 -2.07 -6.42
CA THR A 51 -7.76 -2.13 -5.36
C THR A 51 -7.32 -3.06 -4.23
N GLN A 52 -6.75 -4.21 -4.54
CA GLN A 52 -6.26 -5.14 -3.52
C GLN A 52 -5.08 -4.56 -2.73
N CYS A 53 -4.15 -3.90 -3.41
CA CYS A 53 -3.05 -3.20 -2.74
C CYS A 53 -3.57 -2.18 -1.72
N ILE A 54 -4.56 -1.38 -2.11
CA ILE A 54 -5.15 -0.34 -1.25
C ILE A 54 -5.95 -0.96 -0.12
N THR A 55 -6.65 -2.06 -0.37
CA THR A 55 -7.32 -2.83 0.69
C THR A 55 -6.31 -3.28 1.75
N ASN A 56 -5.15 -3.76 1.31
CA ASN A 56 -4.09 -4.19 2.23
C ASN A 56 -3.49 -3.00 3.01
N VAL A 57 -3.35 -1.84 2.37
CA VAL A 57 -2.96 -0.60 3.05
C VAL A 57 -3.99 -0.25 4.13
N ALA A 58 -5.28 -0.29 3.79
CA ALA A 58 -6.36 0.02 4.72
C ALA A 58 -6.34 -0.89 5.95
N GLU A 59 -6.17 -2.20 5.73
CA GLU A 59 -6.06 -3.16 6.84
C GLU A 59 -4.90 -2.84 7.78
N ALA A 60 -3.73 -2.55 7.22
CA ALA A 60 -2.56 -2.22 8.03
C ALA A 60 -2.80 -0.95 8.87
N LEU A 61 -3.41 0.07 8.26
CA LEU A 61 -3.75 1.32 8.95
C LEU A 61 -4.75 1.07 10.07
N GLU A 62 -5.81 0.32 9.80
CA GLU A 62 -6.86 0.03 10.79
C GLU A 62 -6.32 -0.71 12.02
N ARG A 63 -5.39 -1.61 11.82
CA ARG A 63 -4.74 -2.33 12.92
C ARG A 63 -3.93 -1.40 13.85
N LEU A 64 -3.57 -0.22 13.37
CA LEU A 64 -2.86 0.79 14.16
C LEU A 64 -3.78 1.95 14.58
N GLY A 65 -5.07 1.88 14.29
CA GLY A 65 -6.04 2.89 14.68
C GLY A 65 -6.18 4.06 13.73
N ALA A 66 -5.69 3.92 12.50
CA ALA A 66 -5.84 4.92 11.44
C ALA A 66 -6.73 4.36 10.32
N SER A 67 -6.96 5.13 9.28
CA SER A 67 -7.77 4.72 8.13
C SER A 67 -7.29 5.39 6.86
N LEU A 68 -7.88 5.01 5.72
CA LEU A 68 -7.55 5.64 4.44
C LEU A 68 -7.80 7.15 4.44
N ALA A 69 -8.76 7.63 5.23
CA ALA A 69 -9.04 9.07 5.38
C ALA A 69 -7.86 9.86 5.97
N ASP A 70 -6.97 9.18 6.67
CA ASP A 70 -5.79 9.80 7.31
C ASP A 70 -4.57 9.82 6.37
N VAL A 71 -4.66 9.22 5.19
CA VAL A 71 -3.52 9.12 4.26
C VAL A 71 -3.19 10.48 3.68
N VAL A 72 -1.92 10.86 3.74
CA VAL A 72 -1.42 12.13 3.21
C VAL A 72 -0.47 11.92 2.02
N ARG A 73 0.03 10.71 1.82
CA ARG A 73 0.95 10.39 0.73
C ARG A 73 0.75 8.95 0.27
N THR A 74 0.69 8.75 -1.05
CA THR A 74 0.80 7.42 -1.65
C THR A 74 1.87 7.43 -2.73
N ARG A 75 2.52 6.27 -2.94
CA ARG A 75 3.36 6.01 -4.11
C ARG A 75 2.92 4.71 -4.74
N MET A 76 2.71 4.75 -6.04
CA MET A 76 2.37 3.58 -6.84
C MET A 76 3.57 3.24 -7.71
N PHE A 77 4.13 2.05 -7.51
CA PHE A 77 5.23 1.53 -8.33
C PHE A 77 4.65 0.53 -9.30
N VAL A 78 4.77 0.79 -10.60
CA VAL A 78 4.10 0.01 -11.64
C VAL A 78 5.10 -0.52 -12.66
N THR A 79 4.89 -1.75 -13.13
CA THR A 79 5.79 -2.38 -14.11
C THR A 79 5.42 -2.04 -15.54
N ASP A 80 4.16 -1.64 -15.78
CA ASP A 80 3.68 -1.21 -17.10
C ASP A 80 2.98 0.13 -16.97
N ILE A 81 3.75 1.22 -17.15
CA ILE A 81 3.25 2.59 -17.01
C ILE A 81 2.22 2.95 -18.08
N SER A 82 2.16 2.23 -19.19
CA SER A 82 1.16 2.49 -20.23
C SER A 82 -0.28 2.24 -19.72
N ARG A 83 -0.44 1.47 -18.67
CA ARG A 83 -1.73 1.18 -18.04
C ARG A 83 -2.08 2.16 -16.91
N TRP A 84 -1.47 3.33 -16.88
CA TRP A 84 -1.61 4.28 -15.77
C TRP A 84 -3.06 4.65 -15.46
N GLN A 85 -3.95 4.69 -16.46
CA GLN A 85 -5.35 5.01 -16.23
C GLN A 85 -6.07 3.94 -15.41
N GLU A 86 -5.72 2.67 -15.59
CA GLU A 86 -6.32 1.57 -14.82
C GLU A 86 -5.92 1.67 -13.35
N TYR A 87 -4.63 1.89 -13.08
CA TYR A 87 -4.16 2.12 -11.71
C TYR A 87 -4.76 3.39 -11.12
N GLY A 88 -4.77 4.45 -11.90
CA GLY A 88 -5.27 5.76 -11.48
C GLY A 88 -6.75 5.75 -11.11
N ARG A 89 -7.59 5.07 -11.89
CA ARG A 89 -9.02 4.95 -11.60
C ARG A 89 -9.28 4.23 -10.29
N ALA A 90 -8.59 3.13 -10.05
CA ALA A 90 -8.73 2.37 -8.80
C ALA A 90 -8.26 3.19 -7.60
N HIS A 91 -7.14 3.91 -7.74
CA HIS A 91 -6.64 4.81 -6.70
C HIS A 91 -7.66 5.94 -6.44
N GLY A 92 -8.18 6.55 -7.50
CA GLY A 92 -9.18 7.61 -7.39
C GLY A 92 -10.47 7.15 -6.72
N ALA A 93 -10.89 5.91 -6.96
CA ALA A 93 -12.07 5.36 -6.30
C ALA A 93 -11.88 5.27 -4.77
N ALA A 94 -10.67 4.97 -4.32
CA ALA A 94 -10.36 4.86 -2.89
C ALA A 94 -10.09 6.23 -2.24
N PHE A 95 -9.40 7.13 -2.95
CA PHE A 95 -8.86 8.37 -2.40
C PHE A 95 -9.46 9.64 -2.99
N GLY A 96 -10.54 9.54 -3.76
CA GLY A 96 -11.11 10.68 -4.50
C GLY A 96 -11.49 11.87 -3.63
N GLU A 97 -11.85 11.64 -2.36
CA GLU A 97 -12.16 12.71 -1.41
C GLU A 97 -10.94 13.14 -0.59
N THR A 98 -10.12 12.18 -0.19
CA THR A 98 -8.92 12.42 0.61
C THR A 98 -7.85 13.17 -0.17
N LYS A 99 -7.65 12.81 -1.43
CA LYS A 99 -6.67 13.41 -2.35
C LYS A 99 -5.28 13.56 -1.77
N PRO A 100 -4.63 12.46 -1.38
CA PRO A 100 -3.27 12.53 -0.85
C PRO A 100 -2.28 12.99 -1.91
N ALA A 101 -1.14 13.50 -1.47
CA ALA A 101 -0.01 13.73 -2.39
C ALA A 101 0.39 12.36 -2.96
N THR A 102 0.46 12.24 -4.28
CA THR A 102 0.60 10.95 -4.95
C THR A 102 1.63 11.00 -6.07
N SER A 103 2.39 9.92 -6.22
CA SER A 103 3.26 9.71 -7.38
C SER A 103 3.02 8.33 -7.95
N MET A 104 3.11 8.22 -9.29
CA MET A 104 3.11 6.94 -9.98
C MET A 104 4.45 6.80 -10.70
N ILE A 105 5.16 5.71 -10.43
CA ILE A 105 6.55 5.53 -10.85
C ILE A 105 6.66 4.21 -11.60
N GLY A 106 7.12 4.27 -12.85
CA GLY A 106 7.45 3.08 -13.61
C GLY A 106 8.73 2.46 -13.08
N VAL A 107 8.72 1.15 -12.83
CA VAL A 107 9.87 0.40 -12.33
C VAL A 107 10.18 -0.77 -13.27
N ALA A 108 11.42 -1.25 -13.22
CA ALA A 108 11.87 -2.33 -14.09
C ALA A 108 11.18 -3.67 -13.75
N ALA A 109 10.96 -3.94 -12.46
CA ALA A 109 10.35 -5.19 -11.99
C ALA A 109 9.90 -5.03 -10.54
N LEU A 110 9.00 -5.91 -10.14
CA LEU A 110 8.65 -6.14 -8.73
C LEU A 110 9.09 -7.57 -8.37
N VAL A 111 8.93 -7.96 -7.11
CA VAL A 111 9.50 -9.20 -6.60
C VAL A 111 8.88 -10.45 -7.23
N ASP A 112 7.65 -10.38 -7.71
CA ASP A 112 6.96 -11.46 -8.42
C ASP A 112 6.57 -10.93 -9.81
N PRO A 113 6.86 -11.68 -10.91
CA PRO A 113 6.58 -11.18 -12.27
C PRO A 113 5.09 -10.95 -12.57
N ARG A 114 4.18 -11.48 -11.78
CA ARG A 114 2.74 -11.25 -11.91
C ARG A 114 2.31 -9.90 -11.34
N MET A 115 3.15 -9.29 -10.51
CA MET A 115 2.86 -8.00 -9.89
C MET A 115 2.96 -6.87 -10.91
N LEU A 116 1.84 -6.20 -11.16
CA LEU A 116 1.79 -5.00 -11.99
C LEU A 116 2.00 -3.74 -11.17
N ILE A 117 1.70 -3.79 -9.88
CA ILE A 117 1.70 -2.61 -9.01
C ILE A 117 2.03 -2.99 -7.56
N GLU A 118 2.71 -2.07 -6.90
CA GLU A 118 2.92 -2.05 -5.46
C GLU A 118 2.58 -0.66 -4.96
N VAL A 119 1.87 -0.56 -3.84
CA VAL A 119 1.44 0.72 -3.26
C VAL A 119 1.97 0.86 -1.85
N GLU A 120 2.62 1.98 -1.55
CA GLU A 120 2.97 2.37 -0.19
C GLU A 120 2.24 3.64 0.20
N ALA A 121 2.11 3.87 1.51
CA ALA A 121 1.36 5.02 2.01
C ALA A 121 1.97 5.57 3.29
N VAL A 122 1.72 6.86 3.51
CA VAL A 122 1.99 7.54 4.77
C VAL A 122 0.68 8.17 5.24
N ALA A 123 0.29 7.92 6.48
CA ALA A 123 -0.87 8.52 7.11
C ALA A 123 -0.45 9.43 8.26
N TYR A 124 -1.25 10.46 8.51
CA TYR A 124 -1.07 11.37 9.64
C TYR A 124 -2.29 11.24 10.54
N LYS A 125 -2.06 10.85 11.78
CA LYS A 125 -3.11 10.79 12.80
C LYS A 125 -2.52 11.11 14.18
N PRO A 126 -2.86 12.25 14.76
CA PRO A 126 -2.30 12.66 16.06
C PRO A 126 -2.43 11.58 17.12
N GLY A 127 -1.32 11.24 17.78
CA GLY A 127 -1.26 10.27 18.86
C GLY A 127 -1.19 8.81 18.42
N VAL A 128 -1.16 8.51 17.14
CA VAL A 128 -1.22 7.14 16.63
C VAL A 128 -0.07 6.25 17.11
N GLY A 129 1.12 6.83 17.30
CA GLY A 129 2.31 6.08 17.73
C GLY A 129 2.44 5.90 19.23
N ALA A 130 1.55 6.51 20.00
CA ALA A 130 1.61 6.47 21.46
C ALA A 130 1.24 5.11 22.07
#